data_4bf256f3f41a27ed0bca8bc3d4d5b732
#
_entry.id   4bf256f3f41a27ed0bca8bc3d4d5b732
#
_cell.length_a   1.000
_cell.length_b   1.000
_cell.length_c   1.000
_cell.angle_alpha   90.00
_cell.angle_beta   90.00
_cell.angle_gamma   90.00
#
_symmetry.space_group_name_H-M   'P 1'
#
loop_
_entity.id
_entity.type
_entity.pdbx_description
1 polymer ?
#
loop_
_entity_poly.entity_id
_entity_poly.type
_entity_poly.pdbx_seq_one_letter_code
_entity_poly.pdbx_strand_id
1 'polypeptide(L)'
;MKSHRIKFQKILAVLLAILALMGGLFGLCRAVASARAYDIAPLTDERLAELDLTGITHLMIVAHPDDETLWGGAHIADGGYLVVCITNGYNATRSAEFQAVMQASNNVGLILSYPDKVAGKRDDWTHVRSQIQTDLEKVMTYQPWEDIVTHNAKGEYGHIHHKMTHQIVTALYDANQLQEPLYVFGKYYRAVTLPDVQDSLTPISDDALQQKEALLQLYTSQAHTRICPT
;
A
#
# COMPACT_ATOMS: atom_id res chain seq x y z
N MET A 1 -24.99 -6.79 59.43
CA MET A 1 -23.69 -6.82 58.72
C MET A 1 -23.54 -8.03 57.74
N LYS A 2 -23.88 -9.27 58.09
CA LYS A 2 -23.73 -10.45 57.18
C LYS A 2 -24.55 -10.35 55.87
N SER A 3 -25.78 -9.82 55.89
CA SER A 3 -26.66 -9.72 54.72
C SER A 3 -26.09 -8.73 53.63
N HIS A 4 -25.51 -7.59 54.04
CA HIS A 4 -24.92 -6.64 53.13
C HIS A 4 -23.65 -7.20 52.44
N ARG A 5 -22.86 -7.97 53.14
CA ARG A 5 -21.63 -8.60 52.60
C ARG A 5 -21.98 -9.66 51.55
N ILE A 6 -23.04 -10.43 51.75
CA ILE A 6 -23.50 -11.44 50.76
C ILE A 6 -24.06 -10.78 49.51
N LYS A 7 -24.81 -9.68 49.64
CA LYS A 7 -25.30 -8.91 48.48
C LYS A 7 -24.16 -8.32 47.67
N PHE A 8 -23.16 -7.71 48.34
CA PHE A 8 -22.00 -7.16 47.71
C PHE A 8 -21.19 -8.23 46.95
N GLN A 9 -20.95 -9.40 47.54
CA GLN A 9 -20.24 -10.49 46.87
C GLN A 9 -20.98 -11.02 45.64
N LYS A 10 -22.30 -11.10 45.64
CA LYS A 10 -23.12 -11.49 44.49
C LYS A 10 -23.02 -10.44 43.35
N ILE A 11 -23.10 -9.15 43.69
CA ILE A 11 -22.97 -8.08 42.72
C ILE A 11 -21.56 -8.10 42.09
N LEU A 12 -20.51 -8.25 42.91
CA LEU A 12 -19.14 -8.34 42.43
C LEU A 12 -18.94 -9.56 41.50
N ALA A 13 -19.48 -10.72 41.85
CA ALA A 13 -19.41 -11.92 41.00
C ALA A 13 -20.11 -11.73 39.66
N VAL A 14 -21.26 -11.07 39.63
CA VAL A 14 -21.98 -10.74 38.40
C VAL A 14 -21.17 -9.77 37.54
N LEU A 15 -20.59 -8.74 38.16
CA LEU A 15 -19.74 -7.78 37.41
C LEU A 15 -18.51 -8.45 36.81
N LEU A 16 -17.84 -9.32 37.53
CA LEU A 16 -16.71 -10.10 37.05
C LEU A 16 -17.10 -11.05 35.91
N ALA A 17 -18.26 -11.68 35.99
CA ALA A 17 -18.78 -12.52 34.91
C ALA A 17 -19.09 -11.70 33.64
N ILE A 18 -19.69 -10.52 33.79
CA ILE A 18 -19.93 -9.60 32.66
C ILE A 18 -18.61 -9.16 32.02
N LEU A 19 -17.62 -8.78 32.82
CA LEU A 19 -16.30 -8.40 32.32
C LEU A 19 -15.60 -9.55 31.57
N ALA A 20 -15.69 -10.77 32.07
CA ALA A 20 -15.16 -11.97 31.43
C ALA A 20 -15.88 -12.26 30.10
N LEU A 21 -17.20 -12.13 30.04
CA LEU A 21 -17.98 -12.29 28.81
C LEU A 21 -17.64 -11.20 27.77
N MET A 22 -17.52 -9.94 28.20
CA MET A 22 -17.13 -8.84 27.32
C MET A 22 -15.69 -9.05 26.78
N GLY A 23 -14.77 -9.48 27.63
CA GLY A 23 -13.41 -9.82 27.23
C GLY A 23 -13.36 -10.97 26.23
N GLY A 24 -14.14 -12.02 26.45
CA GLY A 24 -14.27 -13.15 25.53
C GLY A 24 -14.87 -12.75 24.18
N LEU A 25 -15.94 -11.95 24.18
CA LEU A 25 -16.57 -11.44 22.96
C LEU A 25 -15.62 -10.53 22.18
N PHE A 26 -14.91 -9.64 22.87
CA PHE A 26 -13.91 -8.78 22.26
C PHE A 26 -12.76 -9.59 21.62
N GLY A 27 -12.27 -10.62 22.33
CA GLY A 27 -11.26 -11.54 21.78
C GLY A 27 -11.74 -12.28 20.53
N LEU A 28 -12.98 -12.78 20.55
CA LEU A 28 -13.60 -13.45 19.41
C LEU A 28 -13.76 -12.48 18.22
N CYS A 29 -14.26 -11.28 18.44
CA CYS A 29 -14.40 -10.27 17.39
C CYS A 29 -13.03 -9.93 16.75
N ARG A 30 -11.98 -9.80 17.56
CA ARG A 30 -10.62 -9.58 17.04
C ARG A 30 -10.10 -10.77 16.23
N ALA A 31 -10.33 -11.99 16.68
CA ALA A 31 -9.92 -13.19 15.97
C ALA A 31 -10.62 -13.31 14.60
N VAL A 32 -11.93 -13.06 14.56
CA VAL A 32 -12.71 -13.04 13.32
C VAL A 32 -12.24 -11.93 12.38
N ALA A 33 -12.02 -10.72 12.89
CA ALA A 33 -11.52 -9.61 12.10
C ALA A 33 -10.12 -9.91 11.52
N SER A 34 -9.23 -10.53 12.31
CA SER A 34 -7.92 -10.95 11.85
C SER A 34 -8.00 -12.04 10.77
N ALA A 35 -8.87 -13.03 10.95
CA ALA A 35 -9.05 -14.08 9.94
C ALA A 35 -9.58 -13.51 8.60
N ARG A 36 -10.53 -12.58 8.66
CA ARG A 36 -11.06 -11.91 7.46
C ARG A 36 -10.05 -11.03 6.74
N ALA A 37 -9.05 -10.49 7.45
CA ALA A 37 -8.02 -9.66 6.85
C ALA A 37 -7.12 -10.45 5.86
N TYR A 38 -7.11 -11.78 5.96
CA TYR A 38 -6.36 -12.68 5.09
C TYR A 38 -7.24 -13.45 4.09
N ASP A 39 -8.56 -13.20 4.09
CA ASP A 39 -9.50 -13.77 3.11
C ASP A 39 -9.56 -12.84 1.89
N ILE A 40 -8.52 -12.93 1.05
CA ILE A 40 -8.30 -12.04 -0.08
C ILE A 40 -8.51 -12.84 -1.36
N ALA A 41 -9.40 -12.36 -2.23
CA ALA A 41 -9.57 -12.95 -3.54
C ALA A 41 -8.28 -12.76 -4.37
N PRO A 42 -7.74 -13.83 -4.97
CA PRO A 42 -6.59 -13.74 -5.84
C PRO A 42 -6.89 -12.89 -7.09
N LEU A 43 -5.86 -12.30 -7.66
CA LEU A 43 -5.96 -11.65 -8.95
C LEU A 43 -6.21 -12.73 -10.03
N THR A 44 -7.27 -12.56 -10.82
CA THR A 44 -7.59 -13.46 -11.91
C THR A 44 -7.18 -12.87 -13.26
N ASP A 45 -7.02 -13.74 -14.26
CA ASP A 45 -6.68 -13.31 -15.61
C ASP A 45 -7.84 -12.51 -16.25
N GLU A 46 -9.08 -12.83 -15.87
CA GLU A 46 -10.26 -12.09 -16.29
C GLU A 46 -10.22 -10.64 -15.78
N ARG A 47 -9.84 -10.44 -14.51
CA ARG A 47 -9.70 -9.11 -13.93
C ARG A 47 -8.60 -8.28 -14.60
N LEU A 48 -7.51 -8.92 -15.02
CA LEU A 48 -6.47 -8.25 -15.81
C LEU A 48 -6.96 -7.91 -17.21
N ALA A 49 -7.69 -8.82 -17.85
CA ALA A 49 -8.24 -8.60 -19.19
C ALA A 49 -9.35 -7.52 -19.23
N GLU A 50 -9.99 -7.20 -18.10
CA GLU A 50 -10.95 -6.09 -17.98
C GLU A 50 -10.31 -4.70 -17.95
N LEU A 51 -8.98 -4.63 -17.73
CA LEU A 51 -8.26 -3.36 -17.73
C LEU A 51 -8.06 -2.88 -19.17
N ASP A 52 -8.40 -1.62 -19.45
CA ASP A 52 -8.03 -1.00 -20.71
C ASP A 52 -6.56 -0.57 -20.66
N LEU A 53 -5.70 -1.42 -21.17
CA LEU A 53 -4.25 -1.17 -21.26
C LEU A 53 -3.82 -0.58 -22.60
N THR A 54 -4.73 -0.01 -23.37
CA THR A 54 -4.40 0.67 -24.64
C THR A 54 -3.45 1.84 -24.40
N GLY A 55 -2.24 1.77 -24.94
CA GLY A 55 -1.21 2.80 -24.76
C GLY A 55 -0.52 2.77 -23.39
N ILE A 56 -0.75 1.73 -22.60
CA ILE A 56 -0.07 1.49 -21.30
C ILE A 56 1.11 0.57 -21.54
N THR A 57 2.32 1.09 -21.39
CA THR A 57 3.56 0.35 -21.67
C THR A 57 4.51 0.27 -20.47
N HIS A 58 4.24 1.04 -19.41
CA HIS A 58 5.04 1.07 -18.19
C HIS A 58 4.33 0.40 -17.02
N LEU A 59 5.07 -0.26 -16.14
CA LEU A 59 4.54 -0.89 -14.94
C LEU A 59 5.13 -0.25 -13.68
N MET A 60 4.27 0.18 -12.76
CA MET A 60 4.69 0.65 -11.44
C MET A 60 4.02 -0.19 -10.34
N ILE A 61 4.81 -0.73 -9.41
CA ILE A 61 4.31 -1.55 -8.29
C ILE A 61 4.63 -0.88 -6.97
N VAL A 62 3.58 -0.50 -6.23
CA VAL A 62 3.67 0.23 -4.96
C VAL A 62 2.94 -0.49 -3.83
N ALA A 63 3.34 -0.18 -2.59
CA ALA A 63 2.76 -0.81 -1.41
C ALA A 63 1.40 -0.20 -1.02
N HIS A 64 1.27 1.13 -1.03
CA HIS A 64 0.08 1.83 -0.55
C HIS A 64 -0.41 2.87 -1.56
N PRO A 65 -1.71 3.20 -1.53
CA PRO A 65 -2.21 4.35 -2.28
C PRO A 65 -1.57 5.64 -1.75
N ASP A 66 -0.93 6.40 -2.57
CA ASP A 66 -0.11 7.62 -2.43
C ASP A 66 1.38 7.43 -2.74
N ASP A 67 1.92 6.23 -2.59
CA ASP A 67 3.34 5.94 -2.86
C ASP A 67 3.73 6.27 -4.30
N GLU A 68 2.89 5.94 -5.29
CA GLU A 68 3.12 6.23 -6.70
C GLU A 68 3.25 7.73 -6.97
N THR A 69 2.48 8.53 -6.25
CA THR A 69 2.52 9.99 -6.39
C THR A 69 3.65 10.60 -5.56
N LEU A 70 3.88 10.11 -4.33
CA LEU A 70 4.96 10.59 -3.46
C LEU A 70 6.34 10.36 -4.08
N TRP A 71 6.57 9.17 -4.62
CA TRP A 71 7.90 8.75 -5.08
C TRP A 71 8.05 8.83 -6.60
N GLY A 72 6.98 8.58 -7.36
CA GLY A 72 6.96 8.55 -8.82
C GLY A 72 6.09 9.61 -9.48
N GLY A 73 5.63 10.63 -8.73
CA GLY A 73 4.61 11.57 -9.20
C GLY A 73 4.97 12.33 -10.49
N ALA A 74 6.24 12.66 -10.70
CA ALA A 74 6.68 13.27 -11.95
C ALA A 74 6.59 12.31 -13.14
N HIS A 75 6.79 11.01 -12.93
CA HIS A 75 6.71 10.00 -13.98
C HIS A 75 5.24 9.67 -14.34
N ILE A 76 4.39 9.43 -13.33
CA ILE A 76 2.97 9.13 -13.59
C ILE A 76 2.20 10.33 -14.17
N ALA A 77 2.71 11.54 -14.01
CA ALA A 77 2.10 12.74 -14.60
C ALA A 77 2.08 12.71 -16.13
N ASP A 78 3.03 12.01 -16.74
CA ASP A 78 3.10 11.84 -18.20
C ASP A 78 2.14 10.76 -18.73
N GLY A 79 1.53 9.95 -17.83
CA GLY A 79 0.64 8.84 -18.19
C GLY A 79 1.37 7.59 -18.65
N GLY A 80 0.61 6.59 -19.15
CA GLY A 80 1.16 5.39 -19.76
C GLY A 80 1.55 4.27 -18.80
N TYR A 81 1.22 4.38 -17.51
CA TYR A 81 1.50 3.36 -16.50
C TYR A 81 0.29 2.49 -16.16
N LEU A 82 0.51 1.19 -16.00
CA LEU A 82 -0.28 0.39 -15.07
C LEU A 82 0.33 0.53 -13.68
N VAL A 83 -0.41 1.14 -12.76
CA VAL A 83 0.02 1.27 -11.37
C VAL A 83 -0.68 0.19 -10.54
N VAL A 84 0.10 -0.73 -9.97
CA VAL A 84 -0.39 -1.80 -9.09
C VAL A 84 -0.11 -1.41 -7.64
N CYS A 85 -1.17 -1.16 -6.89
CA CYS A 85 -1.10 -0.91 -5.46
C CYS A 85 -1.48 -2.17 -4.68
N ILE A 86 -0.58 -2.66 -3.81
CA ILE A 86 -0.73 -3.95 -3.14
C ILE A 86 -1.80 -3.91 -2.05
N THR A 87 -1.93 -2.81 -1.31
CA THR A 87 -2.80 -2.74 -0.13
C THR A 87 -3.98 -1.80 -0.30
N ASN A 88 -4.89 -1.86 0.67
CA ASN A 88 -5.99 -0.90 0.87
C ASN A 88 -7.14 -0.95 -0.16
N GLY A 89 -7.21 -1.91 -1.08
CA GLY A 89 -8.36 -2.05 -1.98
C GLY A 89 -9.69 -2.27 -1.26
N TYR A 90 -9.66 -2.80 -0.04
CA TYR A 90 -10.84 -2.93 0.83
C TYR A 90 -11.29 -1.60 1.46
N ASN A 91 -10.46 -0.58 1.45
CA ASN A 91 -10.74 0.74 2.03
C ASN A 91 -11.32 1.65 0.93
N ALA A 92 -12.64 1.85 0.94
CA ALA A 92 -13.34 2.59 -0.10
C ALA A 92 -12.78 4.02 -0.31
N THR A 93 -12.39 4.72 0.76
CA THR A 93 -11.82 6.07 0.65
C THR A 93 -10.46 6.03 -0.05
N ARG A 94 -9.54 5.16 0.41
CA ARG A 94 -8.19 5.04 -0.17
C ARG A 94 -8.23 4.56 -1.62
N SER A 95 -9.12 3.61 -1.90
CA SER A 95 -9.32 3.09 -3.25
C SER A 95 -9.87 4.18 -4.20
N ALA A 96 -10.85 4.97 -3.74
CA ALA A 96 -11.39 6.07 -4.54
C ALA A 96 -10.35 7.18 -4.81
N GLU A 97 -9.54 7.54 -3.81
CA GLU A 97 -8.45 8.51 -3.96
C GLU A 97 -7.41 8.03 -4.97
N PHE A 98 -6.99 6.77 -4.87
CA PHE A 98 -6.07 6.16 -5.82
C PHE A 98 -6.61 6.18 -7.25
N GLN A 99 -7.87 5.76 -7.46
CA GLN A 99 -8.49 5.79 -8.78
C GLN A 99 -8.64 7.21 -9.33
N ALA A 100 -8.92 8.20 -8.47
CA ALA A 100 -8.98 9.61 -8.88
C ALA A 100 -7.62 10.11 -9.39
N VAL A 101 -6.52 9.70 -8.74
CA VAL A 101 -5.17 10.03 -9.21
C VAL A 101 -4.88 9.35 -10.55
N MET A 102 -5.18 8.06 -10.70
CA MET A 102 -4.99 7.35 -11.96
C MET A 102 -5.74 8.01 -13.12
N GLN A 103 -6.99 8.37 -12.89
CA GLN A 103 -7.81 9.08 -13.89
C GLN A 103 -7.23 10.46 -14.22
N ALA A 104 -6.80 11.24 -13.21
CA ALA A 104 -6.28 12.59 -13.41
C ALA A 104 -4.94 12.62 -14.15
N SER A 105 -4.18 11.52 -14.10
CA SER A 105 -2.87 11.37 -14.72
C SER A 105 -2.83 10.44 -15.94
N ASN A 106 -4.00 10.05 -16.48
CA ASN A 106 -4.13 9.14 -17.64
C ASN A 106 -3.36 7.80 -17.45
N ASN A 107 -3.42 7.25 -16.25
CA ASN A 107 -2.87 5.94 -15.91
C ASN A 107 -3.98 4.95 -15.62
N VAL A 108 -3.64 3.67 -15.63
CA VAL A 108 -4.55 2.59 -15.22
C VAL A 108 -4.17 2.12 -13.82
N GLY A 109 -5.14 2.04 -12.91
CA GLY A 109 -4.93 1.64 -11.54
C GLY A 109 -5.50 0.25 -11.22
N LEU A 110 -4.65 -0.65 -10.76
CA LEU A 110 -5.02 -1.93 -10.17
C LEU A 110 -4.71 -1.91 -8.68
N ILE A 111 -5.75 -1.82 -7.84
CA ILE A 111 -5.56 -1.87 -6.39
C ILE A 111 -5.97 -3.24 -5.85
N LEU A 112 -5.05 -3.88 -5.12
CA LEU A 112 -5.26 -5.15 -4.45
C LEU A 112 -5.69 -4.92 -2.99
N SER A 113 -6.15 -5.98 -2.32
CA SER A 113 -6.73 -5.87 -0.99
C SER A 113 -5.89 -6.52 0.10
N TYR A 114 -4.57 -6.63 -0.11
CA TYR A 114 -3.69 -7.17 0.92
C TYR A 114 -3.65 -6.27 2.16
N PRO A 115 -3.46 -6.85 3.36
CA PRO A 115 -3.57 -6.09 4.59
C PRO A 115 -2.41 -5.09 4.73
N ASP A 116 -2.75 -3.83 5.02
CA ASP A 116 -1.81 -2.84 5.52
C ASP A 116 -1.61 -3.02 7.03
N LYS A 117 -2.73 -3.14 7.77
CA LYS A 117 -2.75 -3.35 9.22
C LYS A 117 -3.77 -4.40 9.60
N VAL A 118 -3.38 -5.29 10.52
CA VAL A 118 -4.26 -6.26 11.16
C VAL A 118 -4.30 -5.98 12.66
N ALA A 119 -5.50 -5.85 13.22
CA ALA A 119 -5.71 -5.51 14.63
C ALA A 119 -4.91 -4.26 15.10
N GLY A 120 -4.76 -3.25 14.23
CA GLY A 120 -4.09 -1.99 14.50
C GLY A 120 -2.56 -2.03 14.39
N LYS A 121 -1.97 -3.16 14.06
CA LYS A 121 -0.53 -3.32 13.84
C LYS A 121 -0.23 -3.49 12.35
N ARG A 122 0.88 -2.92 11.89
CA ARG A 122 1.40 -3.13 10.55
C ARG A 122 1.59 -4.63 10.31
N ASP A 123 1.03 -5.14 9.21
CA ASP A 123 1.18 -6.54 8.84
C ASP A 123 2.59 -6.82 8.28
N ASP A 124 3.11 -8.00 8.48
CA ASP A 124 4.40 -8.43 7.95
C ASP A 124 4.27 -9.32 6.71
N TRP A 125 3.05 -9.48 6.20
CA TRP A 125 2.67 -10.30 5.04
C TRP A 125 3.08 -11.78 5.12
N THR A 126 3.46 -12.28 6.29
CA THR A 126 3.85 -13.69 6.45
C THR A 126 2.77 -14.65 5.95
N HIS A 127 1.50 -14.31 6.18
CA HIS A 127 0.37 -15.17 5.80
C HIS A 127 -0.07 -15.03 4.34
N VAL A 128 0.29 -13.95 3.66
CA VAL A 128 -0.19 -13.62 2.31
C VAL A 128 0.92 -13.46 1.28
N ARG A 129 2.19 -13.58 1.71
CA ARG A 129 3.36 -13.34 0.85
C ARG A 129 3.34 -14.16 -0.44
N SER A 130 3.01 -15.44 -0.34
CA SER A 130 2.94 -16.33 -1.49
C SER A 130 1.86 -15.91 -2.49
N GLN A 131 0.71 -15.46 -1.97
CA GLN A 131 -0.37 -14.98 -2.83
C GLN A 131 -0.01 -13.64 -3.50
N ILE A 132 0.61 -12.70 -2.75
CA ILE A 132 1.15 -11.46 -3.33
C ILE A 132 2.14 -11.77 -4.46
N GLN A 133 3.04 -12.74 -4.26
CA GLN A 133 3.99 -13.16 -5.29
C GLN A 133 3.27 -13.67 -6.54
N THR A 134 2.28 -14.56 -6.38
CA THR A 134 1.50 -15.09 -7.51
C THR A 134 0.76 -13.99 -8.26
N ASP A 135 0.13 -13.05 -7.54
CA ASP A 135 -0.62 -11.97 -8.16
C ASP A 135 0.29 -10.96 -8.88
N LEU A 136 1.44 -10.63 -8.29
CA LEU A 136 2.41 -9.74 -8.93
C LEU A 136 3.12 -10.40 -10.11
N GLU A 137 3.41 -11.71 -10.05
CA GLU A 137 3.97 -12.44 -11.18
C GLU A 137 3.06 -12.37 -12.41
N LYS A 138 1.74 -12.57 -12.23
CA LYS A 138 0.76 -12.42 -13.31
C LYS A 138 0.83 -11.07 -13.98
N VAL A 139 0.95 -9.98 -13.20
CA VAL A 139 1.02 -8.62 -13.74
C VAL A 139 2.36 -8.39 -14.44
N MET A 140 3.47 -8.78 -13.82
CA MET A 140 4.82 -8.56 -14.34
C MET A 140 5.06 -9.32 -15.66
N THR A 141 4.36 -10.44 -15.87
CA THR A 141 4.47 -11.27 -17.07
C THR A 141 3.28 -11.13 -18.02
N TYR A 142 2.33 -10.23 -17.75
CA TYR A 142 1.09 -10.08 -18.52
C TYR A 142 1.33 -9.63 -19.97
N GLN A 143 2.23 -8.71 -20.15
CA GLN A 143 2.67 -8.19 -21.44
C GLN A 143 4.15 -7.77 -21.35
N PRO A 144 4.85 -7.56 -22.46
CA PRO A 144 6.16 -6.91 -22.43
C PRO A 144 5.98 -5.46 -21.97
N TRP A 145 6.69 -5.08 -20.90
CA TRP A 145 6.71 -3.71 -20.38
C TRP A 145 7.94 -2.97 -20.94
N GLU A 146 7.85 -1.67 -21.13
CA GLU A 146 9.03 -0.86 -21.48
C GLU A 146 9.97 -0.70 -20.28
N ASP A 147 9.39 -0.61 -19.08
CA ASP A 147 10.10 -0.64 -17.81
C ASP A 147 9.19 -1.08 -16.65
N ILE A 148 9.83 -1.44 -15.56
CA ILE A 148 9.17 -1.78 -14.29
C ILE A 148 9.75 -0.87 -13.21
N VAL A 149 8.89 -0.22 -12.42
CA VAL A 149 9.28 0.68 -11.33
C VAL A 149 8.73 0.17 -10.01
N THR A 150 9.52 0.21 -8.95
CA THR A 150 9.06 -0.19 -7.60
C THR A 150 9.85 0.52 -6.50
N HIS A 151 9.54 0.19 -5.25
CA HIS A 151 10.25 0.65 -4.06
C HIS A 151 11.73 0.26 -4.05
N ASN A 152 12.57 1.01 -3.35
CA ASN A 152 13.97 0.66 -3.17
C ASN A 152 14.19 -0.32 -1.99
N ALA A 153 15.36 -0.97 -1.97
CA ALA A 153 15.72 -1.98 -0.98
C ALA A 153 15.69 -1.48 0.48
N LYS A 154 15.82 -0.18 0.69
CA LYS A 154 15.78 0.45 2.02
C LYS A 154 14.39 0.94 2.39
N GLY A 155 13.42 0.92 1.45
CA GLY A 155 12.05 1.34 1.62
C GLY A 155 11.95 2.84 1.86
N GLU A 156 12.63 3.65 1.02
CA GLU A 156 12.75 5.11 0.98
C GLU A 156 13.17 5.69 2.34
N TYR A 157 12.35 5.58 3.35
CA TYR A 157 12.59 6.02 4.74
C TYR A 157 12.58 4.87 5.76
N GLY A 158 12.58 3.61 5.29
CA GLY A 158 12.65 2.42 6.14
C GLY A 158 11.33 1.68 6.31
N HIS A 159 10.28 2.02 5.53
CA HIS A 159 8.97 1.38 5.63
C HIS A 159 9.03 -0.12 5.31
N ILE A 160 8.42 -0.95 6.16
CA ILE A 160 8.51 -2.41 6.03
C ILE A 160 7.87 -2.92 4.73
N HIS A 161 6.68 -2.43 4.37
CA HIS A 161 5.99 -2.87 3.15
C HIS A 161 6.74 -2.46 1.88
N HIS A 162 7.38 -1.28 1.85
CA HIS A 162 8.21 -0.87 0.72
C HIS A 162 9.39 -1.83 0.51
N LYS A 163 10.08 -2.20 1.61
CA LYS A 163 11.16 -3.21 1.57
C LYS A 163 10.66 -4.56 1.09
N MET A 164 9.48 -4.98 1.55
CA MET A 164 8.88 -6.25 1.18
C MET A 164 8.42 -6.25 -0.28
N THR A 165 7.85 -5.15 -0.77
CA THR A 165 7.50 -4.96 -2.17
C THR A 165 8.74 -5.05 -3.05
N HIS A 166 9.80 -4.32 -2.72
CA HIS A 166 11.09 -4.43 -3.41
C HIS A 166 11.60 -5.87 -3.46
N GLN A 167 11.61 -6.57 -2.32
CA GLN A 167 12.08 -7.96 -2.24
C GLN A 167 11.25 -8.92 -3.11
N ILE A 168 9.93 -8.73 -3.16
CA ILE A 168 9.05 -9.58 -3.96
C ILE A 168 9.27 -9.28 -5.44
N VAL A 169 9.24 -8.01 -5.85
CA VAL A 169 9.39 -7.62 -7.24
C VAL A 169 10.75 -8.04 -7.80
N THR A 170 11.86 -7.80 -7.09
CA THR A 170 13.18 -8.20 -7.54
C THR A 170 13.33 -9.71 -7.63
N ALA A 171 12.79 -10.46 -6.67
CA ALA A 171 12.83 -11.92 -6.73
C ALA A 171 12.02 -12.48 -7.91
N LEU A 172 10.87 -11.91 -8.23
CA LEU A 172 10.06 -12.30 -9.39
C LEU A 172 10.74 -11.89 -10.70
N TYR A 173 11.34 -10.71 -10.74
CA TYR A 173 12.11 -10.23 -11.90
C TYR A 173 13.23 -11.22 -12.25
N ASP A 174 14.02 -11.64 -11.26
CA ASP A 174 15.10 -12.60 -11.46
C ASP A 174 14.57 -13.99 -11.82
N ALA A 175 13.53 -14.47 -11.13
CA ALA A 175 12.97 -15.80 -11.34
C ALA A 175 12.37 -15.97 -12.75
N ASN A 176 11.72 -14.92 -13.26
CA ASN A 176 11.11 -14.92 -14.60
C ASN A 176 12.09 -14.45 -15.69
N GLN A 177 13.34 -14.13 -15.33
CA GLN A 177 14.40 -13.69 -16.26
C GLN A 177 13.94 -12.50 -17.13
N LEU A 178 13.21 -11.56 -16.53
CA LEU A 178 12.74 -10.37 -17.23
C LEU A 178 13.93 -9.53 -17.70
N GLN A 179 13.78 -8.88 -18.82
CA GLN A 179 14.86 -8.11 -19.47
C GLN A 179 14.58 -6.61 -19.52
N GLU A 180 13.37 -6.20 -19.22
CA GLU A 180 12.93 -4.83 -19.16
C GLU A 180 13.71 -4.07 -18.07
N PRO A 181 14.08 -2.79 -18.24
CA PRO A 181 14.72 -2.03 -17.18
C PRO A 181 13.90 -2.04 -15.89
N LEU A 182 14.53 -2.41 -14.76
CA LEU A 182 13.93 -2.36 -13.44
C LEU A 182 14.46 -1.13 -12.70
N TYR A 183 13.58 -0.15 -12.45
CA TYR A 183 13.89 1.07 -11.70
C TYR A 183 13.37 0.98 -10.28
N VAL A 184 14.01 1.72 -9.38
CA VAL A 184 13.58 1.85 -7.98
C VAL A 184 13.50 3.30 -7.58
N PHE A 185 12.56 3.62 -6.70
CA PHE A 185 12.43 4.96 -6.15
C PHE A 185 13.68 5.42 -5.42
N GLY A 186 13.92 6.72 -5.43
CA GLY A 186 15.02 7.35 -4.73
C GLY A 186 14.88 7.27 -3.21
N LYS A 187 15.90 7.71 -2.51
CA LYS A 187 15.90 7.80 -1.05
C LYS A 187 15.14 9.06 -0.62
N TYR A 188 14.37 8.94 0.47
CA TYR A 188 13.80 10.11 1.14
C TYR A 188 14.85 10.89 1.93
N TYR A 189 14.87 12.19 1.75
CA TYR A 189 15.66 13.13 2.54
C TYR A 189 14.74 14.06 3.33
N ARG A 190 15.04 14.24 4.60
CA ARG A 190 14.32 15.23 5.42
C ARG A 190 14.69 16.64 4.99
N ALA A 191 13.76 17.59 5.07
CA ALA A 191 14.02 18.99 4.73
C ALA A 191 15.29 19.58 5.39
N VAL A 192 15.61 19.15 6.63
CA VAL A 192 16.82 19.56 7.35
C VAL A 192 18.12 19.01 6.75
N THR A 193 18.07 17.87 6.05
CA THR A 193 19.25 17.20 5.43
C THR A 193 19.28 17.37 3.91
N LEU A 194 18.20 17.82 3.31
CA LEU A 194 18.14 18.01 1.87
C LEU A 194 19.19 18.98 1.34
N PRO A 195 19.45 20.15 1.97
CA PRO A 195 20.48 21.09 1.52
C PRO A 195 21.88 20.48 1.39
N ASP A 196 22.19 19.46 2.19
CA ASP A 196 23.51 18.81 2.19
C ASP A 196 23.74 17.92 0.95
N VAL A 197 22.67 17.55 0.25
CA VAL A 197 22.70 16.58 -0.87
C VAL A 197 22.05 17.10 -2.14
N GLN A 198 21.34 18.21 -2.11
CA GLN A 198 20.52 18.70 -3.23
C GLN A 198 21.33 18.87 -4.52
N ASP A 199 22.58 19.29 -4.44
CA ASP A 199 23.45 19.50 -5.61
C ASP A 199 23.82 18.16 -6.31
N SER A 200 23.60 17.03 -5.63
CA SER A 200 23.80 15.68 -6.18
C SER A 200 22.54 15.05 -6.74
N LEU A 201 21.40 15.72 -6.60
CA LEU A 201 20.11 15.24 -7.08
C LEU A 201 19.76 15.88 -8.42
N THR A 202 19.06 15.14 -9.26
CA THR A 202 18.51 15.69 -10.50
C THR A 202 17.17 16.35 -10.19
N PRO A 203 17.02 17.67 -10.36
CA PRO A 203 15.75 18.34 -10.13
C PRO A 203 14.72 17.91 -11.18
N ILE A 204 13.46 17.80 -10.76
CA ILE A 204 12.34 17.73 -11.69
C ILE A 204 12.00 19.15 -12.20
N SER A 205 11.32 19.26 -13.34
CA SER A 205 10.86 20.56 -13.83
C SER A 205 9.76 21.15 -12.92
N ASP A 206 9.60 22.48 -12.97
CA ASP A 206 8.54 23.16 -12.22
C ASP A 206 7.15 22.64 -12.63
N ASP A 207 6.94 22.34 -13.91
CA ASP A 207 5.68 21.79 -14.41
C ASP A 207 5.42 20.38 -13.82
N ALA A 208 6.44 19.50 -13.81
CA ALA A 208 6.30 18.17 -13.19
C ALA A 208 6.06 18.25 -11.67
N LEU A 209 6.70 19.20 -10.99
CA LEU A 209 6.44 19.45 -9.58
C LEU A 209 4.99 19.90 -9.34
N GLN A 210 4.50 20.87 -10.13
CA GLN A 210 3.12 21.36 -10.03
C GLN A 210 2.11 20.26 -10.29
N GLN A 211 2.34 19.40 -11.30
CA GLN A 211 1.48 18.26 -11.58
C GLN A 211 1.48 17.25 -10.43
N LYS A 212 2.64 16.88 -9.91
CA LYS A 212 2.77 16.01 -8.73
C LYS A 212 2.01 16.58 -7.53
N GLU A 213 2.15 17.87 -7.25
CA GLU A 213 1.45 18.52 -6.16
C GLU A 213 -0.07 18.50 -6.35
N ALA A 214 -0.55 18.71 -7.58
CA ALA A 214 -1.97 18.61 -7.91
C ALA A 214 -2.52 17.19 -7.68
N LEU A 215 -1.79 16.16 -8.09
CA LEU A 215 -2.16 14.76 -7.85
C LEU A 215 -2.19 14.43 -6.34
N LEU A 216 -1.21 14.91 -5.57
CA LEU A 216 -1.18 14.72 -4.11
C LEU A 216 -2.39 15.34 -3.40
N GLN A 217 -2.99 16.42 -3.94
CA GLN A 217 -4.20 17.01 -3.37
C GLN A 217 -5.41 16.07 -3.40
N LEU A 218 -5.43 15.08 -4.31
CA LEU A 218 -6.51 14.11 -4.42
C LEU A 218 -6.50 13.10 -3.24
N TYR A 219 -5.37 12.92 -2.56
CA TYR A 219 -5.27 12.09 -1.34
C TYR A 219 -5.69 12.88 -0.08
N THR A 220 -6.96 13.25 -0.01
CA THR A 220 -7.48 14.10 1.07
C THR A 220 -7.40 13.44 2.44
N SER A 221 -7.60 12.11 2.51
CA SER A 221 -7.49 11.34 3.75
C SER A 221 -6.06 11.28 4.30
N GLN A 222 -5.05 11.62 3.47
CA GLN A 222 -3.62 11.61 3.81
C GLN A 222 -3.00 13.01 3.89
N ALA A 223 -3.82 14.05 3.95
CA ALA A 223 -3.35 15.45 3.98
C ALA A 223 -2.35 15.75 5.12
N HIS A 224 -2.42 15.00 6.22
CA HIS A 224 -1.52 15.12 7.37
C HIS A 224 -0.16 14.41 7.20
N THR A 225 -0.05 13.51 6.20
CA THR A 225 1.19 12.76 5.90
C THR A 225 1.99 13.42 4.77
N ARG A 226 1.54 14.58 4.28
CA ARG A 226 2.23 15.29 3.21
C ARG A 226 3.65 15.59 3.64
N ILE A 227 4.54 14.80 3.09
CA ILE A 227 5.97 15.03 3.18
C ILE A 227 6.24 16.28 2.36
N CYS A 228 7.03 17.23 2.89
CA CYS A 228 7.41 18.43 2.17
C CYS A 228 7.80 18.09 0.73
N PRO A 229 7.35 18.88 -0.25
CA PRO A 229 7.81 18.73 -1.62
C PRO A 229 9.32 18.88 -1.63
N THR A 230 9.99 17.90 -2.16
CA THR A 230 11.42 17.94 -2.47
C THR A 230 11.58 17.89 -3.96
#